data_d0a9c5c958db23226852a4ba0e3687c7
#
_entry.id   d0a9c5c958db23226852a4ba0e3687c7
#
_cell.length_a   1.000
_cell.length_b   1.000
_cell.length_c   1.000
_cell.angle_alpha   90.00
_cell.angle_beta   90.00
_cell.angle_gamma   90.00
#
_symmetry.space_group_name_H-M   'P 1'
#
loop_
_entity.id
_entity.type
_entity.pdbx_description
1 polymer ?
#
loop_
_entity_poly.entity_id
_entity_poly.type
_entity_poly.pdbx_seq_one_letter_code
_entity_poly.pdbx_strand_id
1 'polypeptide(L)'
;RAKLDGKRWHRQRAHFVIASMRRFAEEMRSAGFEVDLRRAPSLRAGFDAHVSEHRPDVVSATEPASWDGRALMERLGVELRRSDQFLCHYEDFAEWAGDRKRLTMEDFYRWQRRRLGYLMDGDEPVTGRWNYDDENREPPPGAEHPGWPEPPRSRLDDLDRQVLADLPDHCWGAEPDGTWATSRRGALARLRHFVEHVLPVFGPHEDAMTTRSWHLAHSVLSPYLNIGLLLPGEVCDAVQDAYDAGRVPIASAEGFIRQVIGWREYVWGVYWRWMPEYRSANELGADRPLPPVFTRDAGTTPVTEMRCVRTCLDGVHERAYAHHIQRLMVLGNLALLSGTDPWAMTD
;
A
#
# COMPACT_ATOMS: atom_id res chain seq x y z
N ARG A 1 10.28 19.47 0.63
CA ARG A 1 10.98 19.56 1.94
C ARG A 1 9.99 19.74 3.09
N ALA A 2 9.02 20.66 3.02
CA ALA A 2 8.06 20.90 4.10
C ALA A 2 7.31 19.64 4.60
N LYS A 3 6.98 18.69 3.71
CA LYS A 3 6.38 17.41 4.12
C LYS A 3 7.35 16.51 4.90
N LEU A 4 8.64 16.57 4.62
CA LEU A 4 9.66 15.82 5.35
C LEU A 4 9.96 16.49 6.70
N ASP A 5 9.98 17.82 6.74
CA ASP A 5 10.28 18.59 7.95
C ASP A 5 9.08 18.64 8.92
N GLY A 6 7.85 18.55 8.40
CA GLY A 6 6.61 18.67 9.18
C GLY A 6 6.13 17.39 9.87
N LYS A 7 6.75 16.23 9.62
CA LYS A 7 6.37 14.94 10.19
C LYS A 7 7.60 14.06 10.40
N ARG A 8 7.62 13.30 11.49
CA ARG A 8 8.66 12.29 11.73
C ARG A 8 8.42 11.07 10.82
N TRP A 9 9.08 11.07 9.67
CA TRP A 9 8.97 9.96 8.72
C TRP A 9 9.82 8.77 9.14
N HIS A 10 9.29 7.56 8.89
CA HIS A 10 10.14 6.37 8.94
C HIS A 10 11.18 6.45 7.80
N ARG A 11 12.48 6.25 8.13
CA ARG A 11 13.61 6.43 7.22
C ARG A 11 13.47 5.59 5.94
N GLN A 12 13.12 4.31 6.08
CA GLN A 12 12.92 3.45 4.91
C GLN A 12 11.77 3.92 4.02
N ARG A 13 10.66 4.41 4.60
CA ARG A 13 9.54 4.94 3.82
C ARG A 13 9.93 6.22 3.07
N ALA A 14 10.62 7.14 3.72
CA ALA A 14 11.08 8.37 3.09
C ALA A 14 12.09 8.08 1.97
N HIS A 15 13.07 7.21 2.24
CA HIS A 15 14.02 6.72 1.24
C HIS A 15 13.30 6.08 0.04
N PHE A 16 12.40 5.13 0.30
CA PHE A 16 11.65 4.41 -0.75
C PHE A 16 10.95 5.37 -1.71
N VAL A 17 10.19 6.33 -1.18
CA VAL A 17 9.44 7.29 -2.01
C VAL A 17 10.38 8.20 -2.79
N ILE A 18 11.38 8.80 -2.14
CA ILE A 18 12.27 9.79 -2.79
C ILE A 18 13.18 9.12 -3.82
N ALA A 19 13.74 7.96 -3.50
CA ALA A 19 14.58 7.22 -4.43
C ALA A 19 13.78 6.77 -5.66
N SER A 20 12.55 6.27 -5.47
CA SER A 20 11.67 5.91 -6.58
C SER A 20 11.33 7.10 -7.48
N MET A 21 11.04 8.27 -6.90
CA MET A 21 10.81 9.50 -7.69
C MET A 21 12.04 9.92 -8.50
N ARG A 22 13.24 9.86 -7.91
CA ARG A 22 14.48 10.22 -8.62
C ARG A 22 14.80 9.24 -9.75
N ARG A 23 14.62 7.93 -9.51
CA ARG A 23 14.81 6.89 -10.55
C ARG A 23 13.81 7.07 -11.68
N PHE A 24 12.55 7.33 -11.36
CA PHE A 24 11.55 7.60 -12.38
C PHE A 24 11.91 8.82 -13.23
N ALA A 25 12.42 9.89 -12.62
CA ALA A 25 12.90 11.05 -13.35
C ALA A 25 14.06 10.69 -14.32
N GLU A 26 15.01 9.85 -13.90
CA GLU A 26 16.10 9.35 -14.75
C GLU A 26 15.59 8.46 -15.89
N GLU A 27 14.63 7.56 -15.59
CA GLU A 27 13.98 6.70 -16.58
C GLU A 27 13.28 7.54 -17.65
N MET A 28 12.56 8.58 -17.25
CA MET A 28 11.86 9.48 -18.19
C MET A 28 12.87 10.29 -19.06
N ARG A 29 13.96 10.79 -18.48
CA ARG A 29 15.03 11.43 -19.28
C ARG A 29 15.61 10.47 -20.30
N SER A 30 15.89 9.24 -19.88
CA SER A 30 16.42 8.19 -20.75
C SER A 30 15.45 7.80 -21.87
N ALA A 31 14.14 7.96 -21.63
CA ALA A 31 13.08 7.76 -22.61
C ALA A 31 12.87 8.98 -23.54
N GLY A 32 13.67 10.05 -23.39
CA GLY A 32 13.62 11.23 -24.23
C GLY A 32 12.68 12.34 -23.78
N PHE A 33 12.13 12.24 -22.57
CA PHE A 33 11.32 13.32 -21.98
C PHE A 33 12.22 14.41 -21.39
N GLU A 34 11.83 15.67 -21.54
CA GLU A 34 12.41 16.75 -20.78
C GLU A 34 11.87 16.71 -19.35
N VAL A 35 12.74 16.54 -18.35
CA VAL A 35 12.36 16.36 -16.95
C VAL A 35 12.97 17.42 -16.08
N ASP A 36 12.11 18.25 -15.50
CA ASP A 36 12.45 19.26 -14.50
C ASP A 36 12.18 18.70 -13.07
N LEU A 37 13.23 18.22 -12.43
CA LEU A 37 13.18 17.71 -11.06
C LEU A 37 13.65 18.79 -10.07
N ARG A 38 12.72 19.40 -9.35
CA ARG A 38 12.99 20.53 -8.45
C ARG A 38 12.99 20.14 -6.97
N ARG A 39 13.89 20.79 -6.22
CA ARG A 39 13.83 20.86 -4.76
C ARG A 39 13.21 22.20 -4.36
N ALA A 40 12.05 22.17 -3.73
CA ALA A 40 11.32 23.36 -3.33
C ALA A 40 10.81 23.24 -1.88
N PRO A 41 10.53 24.36 -1.20
CA PRO A 41 9.95 24.35 0.15
C PRO A 41 8.58 23.66 0.20
N SER A 42 7.79 23.79 -0.85
CA SER A 42 6.47 23.15 -0.96
C SER A 42 6.18 22.74 -2.41
N LEU A 43 5.16 21.91 -2.62
CA LEU A 43 4.69 21.55 -3.95
C LEU A 43 4.23 22.79 -4.72
N ARG A 44 3.47 23.69 -4.07
CA ARG A 44 3.05 24.96 -4.67
C ARG A 44 4.25 25.80 -5.13
N ALA A 45 5.24 26.02 -4.27
CA ALA A 45 6.41 26.83 -4.62
C ALA A 45 7.20 26.23 -5.80
N GLY A 46 7.31 24.90 -5.86
CA GLY A 46 7.94 24.21 -7.00
C GLY A 46 7.13 24.36 -8.28
N PHE A 47 5.81 24.24 -8.19
CA PHE A 47 4.90 24.43 -9.31
C PHE A 47 4.94 25.86 -9.83
N ASP A 48 4.80 26.87 -8.96
CA ASP A 48 4.80 28.29 -9.34
C ASP A 48 6.14 28.68 -10.01
N ALA A 49 7.26 28.18 -9.51
CA ALA A 49 8.58 28.39 -10.11
C ALA A 49 8.68 27.76 -11.52
N HIS A 50 8.19 26.51 -11.69
CA HIS A 50 8.17 25.83 -12.99
C HIS A 50 7.31 26.59 -14.00
N VAL A 51 6.08 26.94 -13.64
CA VAL A 51 5.15 27.67 -14.52
C VAL A 51 5.71 29.04 -14.89
N SER A 52 6.34 29.75 -13.95
CA SER A 52 6.97 31.04 -14.23
C SER A 52 8.12 30.96 -15.23
N GLU A 53 8.92 29.91 -15.15
CA GLU A 53 10.10 29.70 -16.01
C GLU A 53 9.71 29.19 -17.40
N HIS A 54 8.88 28.14 -17.47
CA HIS A 54 8.57 27.45 -18.72
C HIS A 54 7.30 27.96 -19.42
N ARG A 55 6.41 28.66 -18.70
CA ARG A 55 5.15 29.23 -19.22
C ARG A 55 4.33 28.23 -20.06
N PRO A 56 4.03 27.02 -19.52
CA PRO A 56 3.28 26.01 -20.26
C PRO A 56 1.85 26.51 -20.55
N ASP A 57 1.31 26.18 -21.71
CA ASP A 57 -0.09 26.46 -22.06
C ASP A 57 -1.05 25.62 -21.19
N VAL A 58 -0.69 24.39 -20.89
CA VAL A 58 -1.48 23.46 -20.07
C VAL A 58 -0.55 22.69 -19.14
N VAL A 59 -1.00 22.52 -17.90
CA VAL A 59 -0.38 21.58 -16.94
C VAL A 59 -1.40 20.50 -16.61
N SER A 60 -1.04 19.25 -16.84
CA SER A 60 -1.87 18.09 -16.47
C SER A 60 -1.15 17.18 -15.50
N ALA A 61 -1.91 16.50 -14.67
CA ALA A 61 -1.41 15.47 -13.74
C ALA A 61 -2.38 14.30 -13.63
N THR A 62 -1.84 13.14 -13.29
CA THR A 62 -2.66 12.02 -12.81
C THR A 62 -3.31 12.40 -11.48
N GLU A 63 -4.56 12.04 -11.29
CA GLU A 63 -5.31 12.32 -10.06
C GLU A 63 -4.56 11.84 -8.81
N PRO A 64 -4.38 12.73 -7.82
CA PRO A 64 -3.79 12.34 -6.54
C PRO A 64 -4.68 11.35 -5.79
N ALA A 65 -4.04 10.40 -5.08
CA ALA A 65 -4.73 9.43 -4.25
C ALA A 65 -5.26 9.99 -2.92
N SER A 66 -5.33 11.31 -2.75
CA SER A 66 -5.82 11.94 -1.52
C SER A 66 -6.67 13.17 -1.81
N TRP A 67 -7.70 13.36 -0.99
CA TRP A 67 -8.60 14.52 -1.06
C TRP A 67 -7.85 15.85 -1.06
N ASP A 68 -6.93 16.05 -0.12
CA ASP A 68 -6.15 17.29 -0.03
C ASP A 68 -5.21 17.48 -1.23
N GLY A 69 -4.66 16.37 -1.74
CA GLY A 69 -3.84 16.39 -2.96
C GLY A 69 -4.65 16.85 -4.17
N ARG A 70 -5.85 16.31 -4.35
CA ARG A 70 -6.77 16.72 -5.41
C ARG A 70 -7.18 18.19 -5.26
N ALA A 71 -7.63 18.59 -4.07
CA ALA A 71 -7.99 19.98 -3.82
C ALA A 71 -6.82 20.97 -4.04
N LEU A 72 -5.56 20.53 -3.82
CA LEU A 72 -4.40 21.34 -4.15
C LEU A 72 -4.22 21.46 -5.66
N MET A 73 -4.32 20.37 -6.43
CA MET A 73 -4.18 20.39 -7.90
C MET A 73 -5.25 21.29 -8.54
N GLU A 74 -6.49 21.19 -8.08
CA GLU A 74 -7.60 22.04 -8.53
C GLU A 74 -7.31 23.53 -8.27
N ARG A 75 -6.81 23.88 -7.06
CA ARG A 75 -6.40 25.26 -6.74
C ARG A 75 -5.20 25.77 -7.55
N LEU A 76 -4.38 24.86 -8.10
CA LEU A 76 -3.26 25.20 -8.99
C LEU A 76 -3.69 25.29 -10.45
N GLY A 77 -4.93 24.99 -10.79
CA GLY A 77 -5.42 24.97 -12.17
C GLY A 77 -4.87 23.83 -13.01
N VAL A 78 -4.51 22.72 -12.39
CA VAL A 78 -3.98 21.53 -13.08
C VAL A 78 -5.14 20.70 -13.63
N GLU A 79 -5.06 20.31 -14.91
CA GLU A 79 -5.97 19.35 -15.51
C GLU A 79 -5.72 17.94 -14.96
N LEU A 80 -6.73 17.35 -14.33
CA LEU A 80 -6.61 16.02 -13.76
C LEU A 80 -7.01 14.93 -14.77
N ARG A 81 -6.22 13.88 -14.83
CA ARG A 81 -6.46 12.67 -15.62
C ARG A 81 -6.66 11.49 -14.69
N ARG A 82 -7.62 10.62 -15.02
CA ARG A 82 -7.88 9.39 -14.23
C ARG A 82 -6.60 8.60 -14.02
N SER A 83 -6.46 8.04 -12.81
CA SER A 83 -5.31 7.24 -12.41
C SER A 83 -5.58 5.76 -12.63
N ASP A 84 -4.60 5.02 -13.19
CA ASP A 84 -4.63 3.56 -13.30
C ASP A 84 -4.17 2.85 -12.00
N GLN A 85 -3.89 3.61 -10.93
CA GLN A 85 -3.56 3.05 -9.62
C GLN A 85 -4.73 2.36 -8.94
N PHE A 86 -5.96 2.60 -9.42
CA PHE A 86 -7.17 1.92 -9.00
C PHE A 86 -7.98 1.54 -10.23
N LEU A 87 -8.49 0.31 -10.26
CA LEU A 87 -9.29 -0.20 -11.36
C LEU A 87 -10.75 0.27 -11.29
N CYS A 88 -11.20 0.64 -10.09
CA CYS A 88 -12.48 1.27 -9.86
C CYS A 88 -12.27 2.74 -9.51
N HIS A 89 -12.56 3.61 -10.45
CA HIS A 89 -12.55 5.04 -10.16
C HIS A 89 -13.63 5.38 -9.12
N TYR A 90 -13.43 6.43 -8.32
CA TYR A 90 -14.40 6.80 -7.27
C TYR A 90 -15.78 7.19 -7.84
N GLU A 91 -15.86 7.66 -9.09
CA GLU A 91 -17.14 7.89 -9.77
C GLU A 91 -17.85 6.57 -10.10
N ASP A 92 -17.09 5.56 -10.59
CA ASP A 92 -17.62 4.22 -10.85
C ASP A 92 -18.10 3.57 -9.54
N PHE A 93 -17.37 3.79 -8.44
CA PHE A 93 -17.80 3.34 -7.12
C PHE A 93 -19.07 4.06 -6.65
N ALA A 94 -19.16 5.38 -6.87
CA ALA A 94 -20.34 6.16 -6.52
C ALA A 94 -21.58 5.72 -7.30
N GLU A 95 -21.42 5.40 -8.58
CA GLU A 95 -22.48 4.82 -9.43
C GLU A 95 -22.91 3.43 -8.91
N TRP A 96 -21.95 2.53 -8.65
CA TRP A 96 -22.23 1.23 -8.05
C TRP A 96 -22.94 1.36 -6.71
N ALA A 97 -22.49 2.27 -5.85
CA ALA A 97 -23.07 2.49 -4.53
C ALA A 97 -24.51 3.01 -4.61
N GLY A 98 -24.80 3.95 -5.55
CA GLY A 98 -26.15 4.49 -5.78
C GLY A 98 -26.87 4.82 -4.47
N ASP A 99 -28.13 4.39 -4.37
CA ASP A 99 -29.01 4.55 -3.20
C ASP A 99 -28.99 3.34 -2.25
N ARG A 100 -27.96 2.47 -2.36
CA ARG A 100 -27.85 1.31 -1.47
C ARG A 100 -27.76 1.75 -0.01
N LYS A 101 -28.67 1.22 0.81
CA LYS A 101 -28.69 1.50 2.27
C LYS A 101 -27.51 0.88 3.00
N ARG A 102 -26.96 -0.20 2.47
CA ARG A 102 -25.81 -0.91 3.02
C ARG A 102 -24.82 -1.20 1.92
N LEU A 103 -23.58 -0.83 2.16
CA LEU A 103 -22.45 -1.18 1.29
C LEU A 103 -21.68 -2.31 1.97
N THR A 104 -21.47 -3.41 1.27
CA THR A 104 -20.60 -4.50 1.73
C THR A 104 -19.48 -4.71 0.75
N MET A 105 -18.32 -5.06 1.25
CA MET A 105 -17.15 -5.37 0.41
C MET A 105 -17.45 -6.59 -0.48
N GLU A 106 -18.16 -7.59 0.01
CA GLU A 106 -18.51 -8.80 -0.76
C GLU A 106 -19.36 -8.48 -1.99
N ASP A 107 -20.40 -7.63 -1.85
CA ASP A 107 -21.25 -7.23 -2.99
C ASP A 107 -20.48 -6.40 -4.02
N PHE A 108 -19.59 -5.51 -3.53
CA PHE A 108 -18.69 -4.74 -4.37
C PHE A 108 -17.72 -5.66 -5.13
N TYR A 109 -17.10 -6.61 -4.44
CA TYR A 109 -16.13 -7.54 -5.01
C TYR A 109 -16.77 -8.41 -6.12
N ARG A 110 -17.98 -8.93 -5.91
CA ARG A 110 -18.71 -9.69 -6.94
C ARG A 110 -19.00 -8.83 -8.16
N TRP A 111 -19.39 -7.59 -7.97
CA TRP A 111 -19.58 -6.64 -9.05
C TRP A 111 -18.26 -6.35 -9.78
N GLN A 112 -17.16 -6.12 -9.05
CA GLN A 112 -15.83 -5.88 -9.63
C GLN A 112 -15.32 -7.09 -10.43
N ARG A 113 -15.49 -8.30 -9.92
CA ARG A 113 -15.08 -9.52 -10.65
C ARG A 113 -15.82 -9.63 -12.00
N ARG A 114 -17.13 -9.42 -12.02
CA ARG A 114 -17.90 -9.42 -13.28
C ARG A 114 -17.42 -8.32 -14.23
N ARG A 115 -17.16 -7.13 -13.72
CA ARG A 115 -16.72 -5.98 -14.52
C ARG A 115 -15.33 -6.19 -15.13
N LEU A 116 -14.42 -6.80 -14.39
CA LEU A 116 -13.01 -6.95 -14.76
C LEU A 116 -12.67 -8.33 -15.37
N GLY A 117 -13.52 -9.33 -15.16
CA GLY A 117 -13.37 -10.68 -15.74
C GLY A 117 -12.41 -11.60 -14.97
N TYR A 118 -11.87 -11.22 -13.80
CA TYR A 118 -10.93 -12.06 -13.07
C TYR A 118 -11.59 -13.27 -12.43
N LEU A 119 -11.05 -14.46 -12.73
CA LEU A 119 -11.53 -15.78 -12.28
C LEU A 119 -13.02 -16.00 -12.59
N MET A 120 -13.44 -15.54 -13.77
CA MET A 120 -14.82 -15.64 -14.24
C MET A 120 -14.93 -16.56 -15.45
N ASP A 121 -16.07 -17.26 -15.54
CA ASP A 121 -16.54 -17.98 -16.71
C ASP A 121 -17.91 -17.37 -17.11
N GLY A 122 -17.90 -16.44 -18.05
CA GLY A 122 -19.02 -15.55 -18.30
C GLY A 122 -19.38 -14.71 -17.08
N ASP A 123 -20.63 -14.79 -16.62
CA ASP A 123 -21.13 -14.03 -15.46
C ASP A 123 -20.95 -14.75 -14.11
N GLU A 124 -20.47 -16.00 -14.13
CA GLU A 124 -20.28 -16.82 -12.92
C GLU A 124 -18.79 -17.02 -12.59
N PRO A 125 -18.44 -17.22 -11.32
CA PRO A 125 -17.07 -17.54 -10.95
C PRO A 125 -16.67 -18.93 -11.47
N VAL A 126 -15.40 -19.07 -11.94
CA VAL A 126 -14.88 -20.30 -12.61
C VAL A 126 -15.15 -21.63 -11.87
N THR A 127 -15.41 -21.60 -10.58
CA THR A 127 -15.69 -22.79 -9.77
C THR A 127 -17.11 -22.82 -9.18
N GLY A 128 -17.94 -21.86 -9.56
CA GLY A 128 -19.25 -21.64 -8.94
C GLY A 128 -19.20 -21.03 -7.54
N ARG A 129 -18.00 -20.70 -7.00
CA ARG A 129 -17.85 -20.07 -5.69
C ARG A 129 -17.22 -18.66 -5.81
N TRP A 130 -17.82 -17.72 -5.08
CA TRP A 130 -17.36 -16.32 -5.10
C TRP A 130 -16.17 -16.04 -4.22
N ASN A 131 -16.00 -16.76 -3.10
CA ASN A 131 -14.85 -16.62 -2.21
C ASN A 131 -14.48 -17.95 -1.55
N TYR A 132 -13.25 -18.01 -1.03
CA TYR A 132 -12.65 -19.16 -0.36
C TYR A 132 -12.14 -18.80 1.04
N ASP A 133 -12.69 -17.77 1.65
CA ASP A 133 -12.25 -17.22 2.94
C ASP A 133 -12.24 -18.27 4.07
N ASP A 134 -13.19 -19.20 4.06
CA ASP A 134 -13.27 -20.31 5.01
C ASP A 134 -12.15 -21.36 4.86
N GLU A 135 -11.54 -21.46 3.67
CA GLU A 135 -10.38 -22.33 3.41
C GLU A 135 -9.04 -21.62 3.69
N ASN A 136 -9.04 -20.31 3.92
CA ASN A 136 -7.86 -19.46 4.03
C ASN A 136 -7.54 -19.06 5.49
N ARG A 137 -7.88 -19.93 6.47
CA ARG A 137 -7.72 -19.67 7.91
C ARG A 137 -6.92 -20.72 8.65
N GLU A 138 -5.98 -21.37 7.96
CA GLU A 138 -5.11 -22.32 8.60
C GLU A 138 -4.11 -21.65 9.55
N PRO A 139 -3.78 -22.27 10.69
CA PRO A 139 -2.74 -21.77 11.56
C PRO A 139 -1.38 -21.79 10.84
N PRO A 140 -0.39 -21.01 11.33
CA PRO A 140 0.95 -21.07 10.76
C PRO A 140 1.49 -22.50 10.90
N PRO A 141 2.19 -23.02 9.87
CA PRO A 141 2.73 -24.38 9.90
C PRO A 141 3.71 -24.58 11.05
N GLY A 142 3.88 -25.82 11.49
CA GLY A 142 4.75 -26.22 12.60
C GLY A 142 6.23 -25.86 12.40
N ALA A 143 7.06 -26.20 13.39
CA ALA A 143 8.49 -25.85 13.40
C ALA A 143 9.30 -26.56 12.30
N GLU A 144 8.81 -27.67 11.79
CA GLU A 144 9.39 -28.46 10.70
C GLU A 144 9.23 -27.82 9.32
N HIS A 145 8.35 -26.82 9.18
CA HIS A 145 8.18 -26.10 7.92
C HIS A 145 9.42 -25.23 7.63
N PRO A 146 9.99 -25.29 6.42
CA PRO A 146 11.25 -24.59 6.09
C PRO A 146 11.14 -23.07 6.09
N GLY A 147 9.95 -22.53 6.27
CA GLY A 147 9.65 -21.11 6.13
C GLY A 147 9.17 -20.76 4.71
N TRP A 148 8.99 -19.49 4.48
CA TRP A 148 8.65 -18.96 3.17
C TRP A 148 9.89 -18.34 2.53
N PRO A 149 10.04 -18.44 1.19
CA PRO A 149 11.17 -17.84 0.49
C PRO A 149 11.28 -16.35 0.76
N GLU A 150 12.45 -15.89 1.17
CA GLU A 150 12.70 -14.48 1.41
C GLU A 150 12.51 -13.67 0.13
N PRO A 151 11.80 -12.55 0.21
CA PRO A 151 11.64 -11.67 -0.94
C PRO A 151 12.99 -11.15 -1.44
N PRO A 152 13.20 -11.03 -2.77
CA PRO A 152 14.48 -10.59 -3.33
C PRO A 152 14.85 -9.18 -2.83
N ARG A 153 16.11 -9.00 -2.41
CA ARG A 153 16.65 -7.72 -1.98
C ARG A 153 17.32 -6.98 -3.13
N SER A 154 17.21 -5.67 -3.11
CA SER A 154 17.90 -4.79 -4.05
C SER A 154 19.23 -4.31 -3.45
N ARG A 155 20.28 -4.26 -4.26
CA ARG A 155 21.53 -3.62 -3.83
C ARG A 155 21.34 -2.10 -3.84
N LEU A 156 21.70 -1.45 -2.73
CA LEU A 156 21.74 0.01 -2.65
C LEU A 156 22.89 0.56 -3.50
N ASP A 157 22.61 1.57 -4.29
CA ASP A 157 23.58 2.24 -5.18
C ASP A 157 23.87 3.68 -4.72
N ASP A 158 24.55 4.46 -5.57
CA ASP A 158 24.93 5.84 -5.27
C ASP A 158 23.71 6.76 -5.12
N LEU A 159 22.65 6.53 -5.90
CA LEU A 159 21.41 7.30 -5.76
C LEU A 159 20.77 7.07 -4.39
N ASP A 160 20.71 5.81 -3.94
CA ASP A 160 20.18 5.48 -2.62
C ASP A 160 20.98 6.16 -1.51
N ARG A 161 22.32 6.15 -1.61
CA ARG A 161 23.21 6.84 -0.66
C ARG A 161 22.99 8.36 -0.64
N GLN A 162 22.83 8.97 -1.81
CA GLN A 162 22.52 10.40 -1.90
C GLN A 162 21.16 10.74 -1.27
N VAL A 163 20.15 9.90 -1.50
CA VAL A 163 18.83 10.10 -0.88
C VAL A 163 18.95 10.02 0.63
N LEU A 164 19.66 9.03 1.18
CA LEU A 164 19.84 8.88 2.61
C LEU A 164 20.55 10.08 3.23
N ALA A 165 21.57 10.62 2.57
CA ALA A 165 22.27 11.85 3.00
C ALA A 165 21.38 13.10 2.96
N ASP A 166 20.34 13.11 2.13
CA ASP A 166 19.39 14.22 2.02
C ASP A 166 18.22 14.15 3.04
N LEU A 167 18.06 13.02 3.75
CA LEU A 167 16.98 12.87 4.73
C LEU A 167 17.24 13.71 5.98
N PRO A 168 16.19 14.28 6.61
CA PRO A 168 16.33 14.94 7.89
C PRO A 168 16.77 14.00 9.01
N ASP A 169 17.56 14.49 9.96
CA ASP A 169 18.06 13.73 11.11
C ASP A 169 16.94 13.19 12.01
N HIS A 170 15.78 13.84 12.03
CA HIS A 170 14.63 13.41 12.81
C HIS A 170 13.86 12.24 12.20
N CYS A 171 14.25 11.71 11.03
CA CYS A 171 13.73 10.46 10.52
C CYS A 171 14.08 9.32 11.47
N TRP A 172 13.10 8.43 11.72
CA TRP A 172 13.23 7.34 12.65
C TRP A 172 13.22 5.96 11.95
N GLY A 173 13.46 4.90 12.73
CA GLY A 173 13.49 3.53 12.21
C GLY A 173 14.85 3.11 11.65
N ALA A 174 14.97 1.84 11.31
CA ALA A 174 16.22 1.27 10.81
C ALA A 174 16.58 1.79 9.41
N GLU A 175 17.91 1.75 9.12
CA GLU A 175 18.43 2.08 7.80
C GLU A 175 17.88 1.14 6.72
N PRO A 176 17.67 1.63 5.48
CA PRO A 176 17.36 0.79 4.34
C PRO A 176 18.44 -0.27 4.09
N ASP A 177 18.02 -1.50 3.89
CA ASP A 177 18.89 -2.66 3.68
C ASP A 177 18.64 -3.33 2.31
N GLY A 178 17.89 -2.67 1.43
CA GLY A 178 17.49 -3.21 0.12
C GLY A 178 16.24 -4.08 0.16
N THR A 179 15.57 -4.20 1.29
CA THR A 179 14.27 -4.90 1.40
C THR A 179 13.24 -4.28 0.47
N TRP A 180 13.20 -2.96 0.34
CA TRP A 180 12.28 -2.25 -0.54
C TRP A 180 12.99 -1.79 -1.81
N ALA A 181 12.65 -2.40 -2.95
CA ALA A 181 13.15 -1.99 -4.25
C ALA A 181 12.61 -0.61 -4.65
N THR A 182 13.48 0.28 -5.11
CA THR A 182 13.12 1.66 -5.47
C THR A 182 12.99 1.89 -6.98
N SER A 183 12.85 0.81 -7.75
CA SER A 183 12.69 0.86 -9.21
C SER A 183 11.57 -0.05 -9.69
N ARG A 184 10.98 0.28 -10.83
CA ARG A 184 9.99 -0.57 -11.50
C ARG A 184 10.51 -1.99 -11.77
N ARG A 185 11.74 -2.11 -12.25
CA ARG A 185 12.38 -3.42 -12.47
C ARG A 185 12.43 -4.25 -11.20
N GLY A 186 12.77 -3.64 -10.06
CA GLY A 186 12.78 -4.32 -8.77
C GLY A 186 11.38 -4.69 -8.29
N ALA A 187 10.39 -3.83 -8.50
CA ALA A 187 8.99 -4.11 -8.18
C ALA A 187 8.45 -5.29 -9.00
N LEU A 188 8.75 -5.36 -10.31
CA LEU A 188 8.39 -6.49 -11.17
C LEU A 188 9.11 -7.79 -10.77
N ALA A 189 10.37 -7.72 -10.33
CA ALA A 189 11.07 -8.88 -9.78
C ALA A 189 10.40 -9.40 -8.51
N ARG A 190 9.89 -8.51 -7.66
CA ARG A 190 9.11 -8.86 -6.46
C ARG A 190 7.78 -9.53 -6.82
N LEU A 191 7.08 -9.00 -7.82
CA LEU A 191 5.83 -9.60 -8.31
C LEU A 191 6.07 -11.02 -8.83
N ARG A 192 7.08 -11.21 -9.68
CA ARG A 192 7.44 -12.55 -10.18
C ARG A 192 7.76 -13.52 -9.05
N HIS A 193 8.60 -13.10 -8.10
CA HIS A 193 8.95 -13.92 -6.94
C HIS A 193 7.71 -14.32 -6.13
N PHE A 194 6.80 -13.38 -5.89
CA PHE A 194 5.55 -13.68 -5.19
C PHE A 194 4.72 -14.72 -5.94
N VAL A 195 4.46 -14.49 -7.23
CA VAL A 195 3.62 -15.38 -8.05
C VAL A 195 4.22 -16.79 -8.18
N GLU A 196 5.54 -16.90 -8.34
CA GLU A 196 6.21 -18.16 -8.56
C GLU A 196 6.43 -18.97 -7.29
N HIS A 197 6.70 -18.33 -6.15
CA HIS A 197 7.21 -19.01 -4.97
C HIS A 197 6.31 -18.89 -3.73
N VAL A 198 5.44 -17.89 -3.65
CA VAL A 198 4.67 -17.59 -2.44
C VAL A 198 3.17 -17.74 -2.67
N LEU A 199 2.65 -17.26 -3.79
CA LEU A 199 1.23 -17.31 -4.11
C LEU A 199 0.63 -18.72 -4.07
N PRO A 200 1.32 -19.80 -4.48
CA PRO A 200 0.76 -21.16 -4.38
C PRO A 200 0.35 -21.57 -2.97
N VAL A 201 0.95 -20.97 -1.94
CA VAL A 201 0.68 -21.27 -0.52
C VAL A 201 0.11 -20.05 0.24
N PHE A 202 -0.29 -19.01 -0.48
CA PHE A 202 -0.81 -17.79 0.09
C PHE A 202 -2.13 -18.01 0.82
N GLY A 203 -3.11 -18.64 0.15
CA GLY A 203 -4.48 -18.78 0.63
C GLY A 203 -4.54 -19.37 2.04
N PRO A 204 -4.09 -20.60 2.28
CA PRO A 204 -4.22 -21.24 3.59
C PRO A 204 -3.71 -20.40 4.76
N HIS A 205 -2.65 -19.62 4.54
CA HIS A 205 -1.96 -18.87 5.60
C HIS A 205 -2.15 -17.35 5.53
N GLU A 206 -3.15 -16.87 4.78
CA GLU A 206 -3.46 -15.45 4.61
C GLU A 206 -3.64 -14.73 5.96
N ASP A 207 -4.32 -15.38 6.90
CA ASP A 207 -4.63 -14.87 8.25
C ASP A 207 -3.67 -15.38 9.34
N ALA A 208 -2.61 -16.09 8.98
CA ALA A 208 -1.67 -16.62 9.95
C ALA A 208 -0.74 -15.56 10.53
N MET A 209 -0.30 -15.78 11.78
CA MET A 209 0.73 -14.97 12.43
C MET A 209 1.80 -15.88 13.04
N THR A 210 3.08 -15.52 12.86
CA THR A 210 4.21 -16.19 13.50
C THR A 210 5.36 -15.22 13.75
N THR A 211 6.22 -15.53 14.70
CA THR A 211 7.48 -14.80 14.93
C THR A 211 8.65 -15.32 14.10
N ARG A 212 8.46 -16.42 13.35
CA ARG A 212 9.50 -17.06 12.54
C ARG A 212 9.71 -16.44 11.16
N SER A 213 8.73 -15.68 10.68
CA SER A 213 8.81 -14.93 9.43
C SER A 213 8.10 -13.59 9.58
N TRP A 214 8.69 -12.54 9.06
CA TRP A 214 8.11 -11.20 9.09
C TRP A 214 7.07 -10.97 7.97
N HIS A 215 7.11 -11.78 6.91
CA HIS A 215 6.25 -11.66 5.74
C HIS A 215 5.32 -12.88 5.53
N LEU A 216 5.62 -14.03 6.13
CA LEU A 216 4.90 -15.30 5.90
C LEU A 216 4.66 -15.54 4.40
N ALA A 217 3.39 -15.83 4.03
CA ALA A 217 2.95 -15.97 2.65
C ALA A 217 2.45 -14.63 2.03
N HIS A 218 2.64 -13.49 2.70
CA HIS A 218 2.17 -12.21 2.17
C HIS A 218 3.02 -11.72 1.01
N SER A 219 2.39 -11.05 0.06
CA SER A 219 3.01 -10.60 -1.19
C SER A 219 4.07 -9.50 -1.01
N VAL A 220 3.93 -8.69 0.04
CA VAL A 220 4.72 -7.46 0.26
C VAL A 220 4.72 -6.49 -0.94
N LEU A 221 3.63 -6.50 -1.73
CA LEU A 221 3.48 -5.67 -2.94
C LEU A 221 2.82 -4.32 -2.67
N SER A 222 2.16 -4.13 -1.52
CA SER A 222 1.40 -2.91 -1.23
C SER A 222 2.21 -1.61 -1.36
N PRO A 223 3.51 -1.51 -0.96
CA PRO A 223 4.28 -0.29 -1.17
C PRO A 223 4.39 0.09 -2.64
N TYR A 224 4.59 -0.88 -3.52
CA TYR A 224 4.73 -0.66 -4.97
C TYR A 224 3.43 -0.25 -5.64
N LEU A 225 2.31 -0.84 -5.23
CA LEU A 225 0.97 -0.44 -5.66
C LEU A 225 0.63 1.00 -5.20
N ASN A 226 1.06 1.37 -3.98
CA ASN A 226 0.73 2.68 -3.41
C ASN A 226 1.44 3.85 -4.07
N ILE A 227 2.60 3.64 -4.70
CA ILE A 227 3.33 4.69 -5.42
C ILE A 227 3.35 4.49 -6.95
N GLY A 228 2.60 3.50 -7.46
CA GLY A 228 2.47 3.27 -8.91
C GLY A 228 3.69 2.61 -9.56
N LEU A 229 4.60 1.99 -8.80
CA LEU A 229 5.65 1.13 -9.38
C LEU A 229 5.08 -0.20 -9.91
N LEU A 230 3.93 -0.62 -9.40
CA LEU A 230 3.07 -1.67 -9.96
C LEU A 230 1.65 -1.13 -10.09
N LEU A 231 0.96 -1.54 -11.12
CA LEU A 231 -0.47 -1.28 -11.28
C LEU A 231 -1.29 -2.48 -10.84
N PRO A 232 -2.50 -2.30 -10.30
CA PRO A 232 -3.32 -3.40 -9.81
C PRO A 232 -3.72 -4.37 -10.93
N GLY A 233 -3.95 -3.90 -12.16
CA GLY A 233 -4.19 -4.75 -13.31
C GLY A 233 -3.06 -5.72 -13.57
N GLU A 234 -1.81 -5.23 -13.66
CA GLU A 234 -0.62 -6.08 -13.87
C GLU A 234 -0.46 -7.17 -12.81
N VAL A 235 -0.80 -6.82 -11.58
CA VAL A 235 -0.71 -7.77 -10.46
C VAL A 235 -1.79 -8.84 -10.57
N CYS A 236 -3.03 -8.45 -10.89
CA CYS A 236 -4.14 -9.38 -11.07
C CYS A 236 -3.96 -10.25 -12.32
N ASP A 237 -3.46 -9.68 -13.43
CA ASP A 237 -3.15 -10.41 -14.66
C ASP A 237 -2.10 -11.51 -14.40
N ALA A 238 -1.03 -11.19 -13.68
CA ALA A 238 0.01 -12.17 -13.33
C ALA A 238 -0.53 -13.31 -12.44
N VAL A 239 -1.50 -13.03 -11.57
CA VAL A 239 -2.18 -14.04 -10.75
C VAL A 239 -3.13 -14.90 -11.58
N GLN A 240 -3.91 -14.27 -12.47
CA GLN A 240 -4.80 -14.96 -13.42
C GLN A 240 -4.01 -15.90 -14.32
N ASP A 241 -2.92 -15.43 -14.94
CA ASP A 241 -2.03 -16.24 -15.78
C ASP A 241 -1.45 -17.44 -15.03
N ALA A 242 -1.12 -17.27 -13.75
CA ALA A 242 -0.60 -18.36 -12.92
C ALA A 242 -1.68 -19.39 -12.59
N TYR A 243 -2.91 -18.94 -12.34
CA TYR A 243 -4.06 -19.82 -12.13
C TYR A 243 -4.41 -20.60 -13.41
N ASP A 244 -4.54 -19.92 -14.55
CA ASP A 244 -4.88 -20.53 -15.84
C ASP A 244 -3.85 -21.55 -16.30
N ALA A 245 -2.58 -21.32 -15.94
CA ALA A 245 -1.49 -22.27 -16.16
C ALA A 245 -1.47 -23.45 -15.15
N GLY A 246 -2.42 -23.54 -14.22
CA GLY A 246 -2.50 -24.61 -13.20
C GLY A 246 -1.39 -24.55 -12.15
N ARG A 247 -0.69 -23.43 -12.00
CA ARG A 247 0.43 -23.26 -11.05
C ARG A 247 0.00 -22.82 -9.66
N VAL A 248 -1.20 -22.28 -9.55
CA VAL A 248 -1.73 -21.71 -8.31
C VAL A 248 -3.12 -22.26 -8.05
N PRO A 249 -3.44 -22.76 -6.83
CA PRO A 249 -4.78 -23.22 -6.49
C PRO A 249 -5.76 -22.03 -6.43
N ILE A 250 -7.03 -22.33 -6.72
CA ILE A 250 -8.10 -21.29 -6.77
C ILE A 250 -8.22 -20.51 -5.45
N ALA A 251 -8.10 -21.16 -4.30
CA ALA A 251 -8.21 -20.50 -2.99
C ALA A 251 -7.15 -19.41 -2.81
N SER A 252 -5.91 -19.66 -3.27
CA SER A 252 -4.83 -18.66 -3.23
C SER A 252 -5.01 -17.55 -4.26
N ALA A 253 -5.39 -17.90 -5.50
CA ALA A 253 -5.61 -16.91 -6.55
C ALA A 253 -6.77 -15.97 -6.21
N GLU A 254 -7.92 -16.56 -5.81
CA GLU A 254 -9.10 -15.80 -5.42
C GLU A 254 -8.85 -14.97 -4.16
N GLY A 255 -8.27 -15.58 -3.13
CA GLY A 255 -7.97 -14.87 -1.88
C GLY A 255 -7.09 -13.64 -2.14
N PHE A 256 -6.07 -13.75 -2.99
CA PHE A 256 -5.20 -12.63 -3.31
C PHE A 256 -5.89 -11.57 -4.21
N ILE A 257 -6.60 -11.97 -5.27
CA ILE A 257 -7.37 -11.05 -6.13
C ILE A 257 -8.40 -10.28 -5.30
N ARG A 258 -9.04 -10.93 -4.32
CA ARG A 258 -9.99 -10.30 -3.40
C ARG A 258 -9.33 -9.18 -2.56
N GLN A 259 -8.06 -9.32 -2.17
CA GLN A 259 -7.36 -8.23 -1.49
C GLN A 259 -7.12 -7.03 -2.42
N VAL A 260 -6.77 -7.27 -3.69
CA VAL A 260 -6.43 -6.21 -4.65
C VAL A 260 -7.68 -5.49 -5.17
N ILE A 261 -8.62 -6.21 -5.81
CA ILE A 261 -9.78 -5.58 -6.44
C ILE A 261 -11.04 -5.52 -5.54
N GLY A 262 -11.03 -6.26 -4.44
CA GLY A 262 -12.06 -6.19 -3.40
C GLY A 262 -11.71 -5.14 -2.35
N TRP A 263 -10.94 -5.52 -1.32
CA TRP A 263 -10.69 -4.66 -0.17
C TRP A 263 -10.00 -3.34 -0.50
N ARG A 264 -8.91 -3.36 -1.29
CA ARG A 264 -8.17 -2.13 -1.62
C ARG A 264 -9.04 -1.13 -2.37
N GLU A 265 -9.79 -1.59 -3.38
CA GLU A 265 -10.66 -0.75 -4.19
C GLU A 265 -11.92 -0.31 -3.41
N TYR A 266 -12.48 -1.20 -2.58
CA TYR A 266 -13.63 -0.87 -1.73
C TYR A 266 -13.29 0.23 -0.72
N VAL A 267 -12.16 0.10 -0.01
CA VAL A 267 -11.70 1.13 0.96
C VAL A 267 -11.42 2.46 0.26
N TRP A 268 -10.86 2.42 -0.95
CA TRP A 268 -10.68 3.59 -1.80
C TRP A 268 -12.01 4.27 -2.16
N GLY A 269 -13.01 3.51 -2.61
CA GLY A 269 -14.33 4.03 -2.94
C GLY A 269 -15.05 4.62 -1.72
N VAL A 270 -14.98 3.91 -0.57
CA VAL A 270 -15.52 4.38 0.73
C VAL A 270 -14.87 5.72 1.12
N TYR A 271 -13.53 5.80 1.04
CA TYR A 271 -12.80 7.04 1.33
C TYR A 271 -13.35 8.22 0.50
N TRP A 272 -13.41 8.11 -0.81
CA TRP A 272 -13.84 9.20 -1.69
C TRP A 272 -15.31 9.57 -1.51
N ARG A 273 -16.18 8.57 -1.25
CA ARG A 273 -17.62 8.82 -1.09
C ARG A 273 -17.94 9.67 0.12
N TRP A 274 -17.19 9.53 1.20
CA TRP A 274 -17.49 10.21 2.46
C TRP A 274 -16.47 11.28 2.87
N MET A 275 -15.41 11.52 2.10
CA MET A 275 -14.55 12.67 2.34
C MET A 275 -15.25 13.97 1.94
N PRO A 276 -15.02 15.12 2.66
CA PRO A 276 -14.06 15.26 3.78
C PRO A 276 -14.60 14.84 5.16
N GLU A 277 -15.91 14.61 5.31
CA GLU A 277 -16.59 14.33 6.60
C GLU A 277 -16.11 13.04 7.25
N TYR A 278 -15.63 12.09 6.45
CA TYR A 278 -15.09 10.81 6.93
C TYR A 278 -13.93 10.97 7.94
N ARG A 279 -13.24 12.10 7.92
CA ARG A 279 -12.17 12.41 8.90
C ARG A 279 -12.67 12.50 10.34
N SER A 280 -13.91 12.89 10.53
CA SER A 280 -14.53 13.00 11.85
C SER A 280 -15.36 11.76 12.23
N ALA A 281 -15.38 10.72 11.38
CA ALA A 281 -16.11 9.50 11.68
C ALA A 281 -15.48 8.77 12.86
N ASN A 282 -16.26 8.64 13.95
CA ASN A 282 -15.83 8.00 15.20
C ASN A 282 -17.06 7.40 15.88
N GLU A 283 -17.50 6.25 15.40
CA GLU A 283 -18.72 5.58 15.83
C GLU A 283 -18.73 5.25 17.33
N LEU A 284 -17.57 4.96 17.89
CA LEU A 284 -17.42 4.57 19.29
C LEU A 284 -17.10 5.75 20.22
N GLY A 285 -16.95 6.96 19.70
CA GLY A 285 -16.59 8.14 20.50
C GLY A 285 -15.22 7.99 21.20
N ALA A 286 -14.29 7.25 20.60
CA ALA A 286 -12.94 7.07 21.14
C ALA A 286 -12.11 8.34 20.92
N ASP A 287 -11.66 8.99 21.99
CA ASP A 287 -11.05 10.32 21.98
C ASP A 287 -9.65 10.38 22.64
N ARG A 288 -9.13 9.23 23.05
CA ARG A 288 -7.82 9.19 23.71
C ARG A 288 -6.67 9.39 22.72
N PRO A 289 -5.61 10.07 23.13
CA PRO A 289 -4.41 10.19 22.30
C PRO A 289 -3.77 8.81 22.03
N LEU A 290 -2.95 8.74 21.00
CA LEU A 290 -2.18 7.54 20.69
C LEU A 290 -1.34 7.12 21.89
N PRO A 291 -1.50 5.86 22.40
CA PRO A 291 -0.71 5.38 23.53
C PRO A 291 0.79 5.45 23.27
N PRO A 292 1.62 5.78 24.28
CA PRO A 292 3.08 5.90 24.12
C PRO A 292 3.75 4.65 23.55
N VAL A 293 3.17 3.49 23.69
CA VAL A 293 3.65 2.23 23.11
C VAL A 293 3.80 2.29 21.58
N PHE A 294 3.01 3.11 20.91
CA PHE A 294 3.09 3.31 19.44
C PHE A 294 4.13 4.36 19.04
N THR A 295 4.49 5.27 19.94
CA THR A 295 5.41 6.39 19.70
C THR A 295 6.80 6.09 20.21
N ARG A 296 7.39 4.96 19.80
CA ARG A 296 8.72 4.53 20.23
C ARG A 296 9.79 5.57 19.88
N ASP A 297 10.44 6.12 20.88
CA ASP A 297 11.67 6.88 20.68
C ASP A 297 12.86 5.94 20.43
N ALA A 298 13.66 6.24 19.40
CA ALA A 298 14.83 5.46 19.08
C ALA A 298 15.76 5.41 20.30
N GLY A 299 16.02 4.21 20.82
CA GLY A 299 16.94 3.98 21.94
C GLY A 299 16.29 3.65 23.30
N THR A 300 14.98 3.71 23.43
CA THR A 300 14.31 3.21 24.64
C THR A 300 14.09 1.70 24.56
N THR A 301 14.49 1.00 25.61
CA THR A 301 14.27 -0.42 25.92
C THR A 301 12.80 -0.79 25.79
N PRO A 302 12.42 -2.07 25.65
CA PRO A 302 11.11 -2.46 25.13
C PRO A 302 9.97 -1.67 25.74
N VAL A 303 9.22 -0.99 24.89
CA VAL A 303 8.12 -0.09 25.25
C VAL A 303 6.95 -0.86 25.88
N THR A 304 6.97 -2.20 25.76
CA THR A 304 5.96 -3.11 26.32
C THR A 304 6.49 -4.51 26.51
N GLU A 305 6.01 -5.20 27.55
CA GLU A 305 6.25 -6.63 27.75
C GLU A 305 5.25 -7.52 26.99
N MET A 306 4.18 -6.94 26.44
CA MET A 306 3.25 -7.67 25.57
C MET A 306 3.97 -8.13 24.30
N ARG A 307 4.35 -9.41 24.24
CA ARG A 307 5.19 -9.96 23.17
C ARG A 307 4.61 -9.76 21.77
N CYS A 308 3.29 -9.93 21.58
CA CYS A 308 2.63 -9.74 20.30
C CYS A 308 2.75 -8.28 19.80
N VAL A 309 2.51 -7.32 20.67
CA VAL A 309 2.62 -5.88 20.35
C VAL A 309 4.07 -5.52 20.03
N ARG A 310 5.01 -5.94 20.89
CA ARG A 310 6.44 -5.70 20.69
C ARG A 310 6.93 -6.24 19.34
N THR A 311 6.58 -7.49 18.99
CA THR A 311 6.97 -8.10 17.71
C THR A 311 6.45 -7.29 16.52
N CYS A 312 5.22 -6.80 16.57
CA CYS A 312 4.66 -5.98 15.51
C CYS A 312 5.37 -4.62 15.40
N LEU A 313 5.63 -3.96 16.54
CA LEU A 313 6.32 -2.67 16.58
C LEU A 313 7.79 -2.78 16.18
N ASP A 314 8.46 -3.88 16.52
CA ASP A 314 9.83 -4.16 16.06
C ASP A 314 9.85 -4.30 14.52
N GLY A 315 8.88 -5.01 13.93
CA GLY A 315 8.73 -5.09 12.47
C GLY A 315 8.51 -3.73 11.81
N VAL A 316 7.67 -2.88 12.40
CA VAL A 316 7.46 -1.50 11.93
C VAL A 316 8.74 -0.68 12.05
N HIS A 317 9.47 -0.77 13.16
CA HIS A 317 10.73 -0.05 13.37
C HIS A 317 11.82 -0.50 12.39
N GLU A 318 11.95 -1.80 12.16
CA GLU A 318 12.99 -2.37 11.32
C GLU A 318 12.72 -2.20 9.82
N ARG A 319 11.44 -2.28 9.38
CA ARG A 319 11.08 -2.40 7.95
C ARG A 319 10.02 -1.42 7.48
N ALA A 320 9.47 -0.54 8.35
CA ALA A 320 8.29 0.26 8.08
C ALA A 320 7.06 -0.59 7.67
N TYR A 321 6.99 -1.83 8.17
CA TYR A 321 6.02 -2.82 7.72
C TYR A 321 5.48 -3.68 8.87
N ALA A 322 4.18 -3.89 8.82
CA ALA A 322 3.47 -4.96 9.51
C ALA A 322 2.42 -5.50 8.53
N HIS A 323 2.27 -6.82 8.43
CA HIS A 323 1.26 -7.39 7.54
C HIS A 323 -0.16 -7.14 8.08
N HIS A 324 -1.18 -7.33 7.23
CA HIS A 324 -2.54 -6.88 7.52
C HIS A 324 -3.11 -7.49 8.82
N ILE A 325 -2.85 -8.75 9.11
CA ILE A 325 -3.32 -9.38 10.35
C ILE A 325 -2.66 -8.79 11.59
N GLN A 326 -1.35 -8.52 11.57
CA GLN A 326 -0.69 -7.81 12.67
C GLN A 326 -1.27 -6.40 12.86
N ARG A 327 -1.53 -5.70 11.77
CA ARG A 327 -2.12 -4.35 11.83
C ARG A 327 -3.54 -4.38 12.37
N LEU A 328 -4.36 -5.31 11.90
CA LEU A 328 -5.77 -5.42 12.28
C LEU A 328 -5.94 -6.01 13.68
N MET A 329 -5.40 -7.24 13.89
CA MET A 329 -5.70 -8.04 15.07
C MET A 329 -4.82 -7.72 16.28
N VAL A 330 -3.66 -7.11 16.11
CA VAL A 330 -2.77 -6.74 17.21
C VAL A 330 -2.78 -5.24 17.45
N LEU A 331 -2.28 -4.46 16.49
CA LEU A 331 -2.11 -3.02 16.68
C LEU A 331 -3.46 -2.27 16.68
N GLY A 332 -4.34 -2.58 15.72
CA GLY A 332 -5.67 -1.98 15.62
C GLY A 332 -6.56 -2.33 16.82
N ASN A 333 -6.59 -3.59 17.25
CA ASN A 333 -7.34 -3.99 18.43
C ASN A 333 -6.82 -3.32 19.71
N LEU A 334 -5.49 -3.20 19.86
CA LEU A 334 -4.93 -2.50 21.01
C LEU A 334 -5.36 -1.03 21.03
N ALA A 335 -5.29 -0.35 19.89
CA ALA A 335 -5.74 1.03 19.77
C ALA A 335 -7.23 1.18 20.08
N LEU A 336 -8.07 0.29 19.53
CA LEU A 336 -9.50 0.27 19.77
C LEU A 336 -9.84 0.05 21.26
N LEU A 337 -9.26 -0.97 21.89
CA LEU A 337 -9.49 -1.30 23.30
C LEU A 337 -8.96 -0.24 24.25
N SER A 338 -7.93 0.51 23.88
CA SER A 338 -7.43 1.66 24.64
C SER A 338 -8.25 2.93 24.45
N GLY A 339 -9.27 2.92 23.58
CA GLY A 339 -10.10 4.10 23.29
C GLY A 339 -9.36 5.18 22.52
N THR A 340 -8.38 4.79 21.70
CA THR A 340 -7.57 5.71 20.90
C THR A 340 -8.41 6.33 19.78
N ASP A 341 -8.30 7.64 19.59
CA ASP A 341 -8.90 8.33 18.46
C ASP A 341 -8.47 7.66 17.12
N PRO A 342 -9.43 7.26 16.27
CA PRO A 342 -9.11 6.57 15.02
C PRO A 342 -8.16 7.36 14.10
N TRP A 343 -8.31 8.70 14.10
CA TRP A 343 -7.44 9.57 13.29
C TRP A 343 -6.01 9.59 13.82
N ALA A 344 -5.83 9.64 15.14
CA ALA A 344 -4.51 9.58 15.78
C ALA A 344 -3.75 8.29 15.45
N MET A 345 -4.48 7.18 15.20
CA MET A 345 -3.87 5.90 14.81
C MET A 345 -3.44 5.88 13.34
N THR A 346 -4.01 6.70 12.48
CA THR A 346 -3.74 6.70 11.02
C THR A 346 -2.69 7.73 10.61
N ASP A 347 -2.45 8.76 11.41
CA ASP A 347 -1.48 9.83 11.16
C ASP A 347 -0.04 9.40 11.49
#